data_8e1e07c54a4ff6967a8634e99eb5073a
#
_entry.id   8e1e07c54a4ff6967a8634e99eb5073a
#
_cell.length_a   1.000
_cell.length_b   1.000
_cell.length_c   1.000
_cell.angle_alpha   90.00
_cell.angle_beta   90.00
_cell.angle_gamma   90.00
#
_symmetry.space_group_name_H-M   'P 1'
#
loop_
_entity.id
_entity.type
_entity.pdbx_description
1 polymer ?
#
loop_
_entity_poly.entity_id
_entity_poly.type
_entity_poly.pdbx_seq_one_letter_code
_entity_poly.pdbx_strand_id
1 'polypeptide(L)'
;VSTVIRTSHTNVTRIEEDGKVVWEEGDRPEEEHPVESWHVSELIEAARVMPLDHVRPLLERQLRCNREIAEQGLSGEWGATIGRARAFAAAASDARMNGCELPVVIVSGSGNQGITASMPVLIYAEHLKKSEEELLRALLLSDLVTVCLKQGIGKLSAYCGAVSAGAGSGAGIAKGGLAVGRCRQLRVALVQRGD
;
A
#
# COMPACT_ATOMS: atom_id res chain seq x y z
N VAL A 1 21.61 -22.79 1.02
CA VAL A 1 21.86 -21.33 1.17
C VAL A 1 20.87 -20.76 2.17
N SER A 2 21.33 -20.01 3.16
CA SER A 2 20.50 -19.27 4.11
C SER A 2 20.79 -17.77 4.02
N THR A 3 19.76 -16.95 4.22
CA THR A 3 19.88 -15.49 4.13
C THR A 3 19.28 -14.85 5.37
N VAL A 4 20.01 -13.97 6.02
CA VAL A 4 19.52 -13.18 7.16
C VAL A 4 19.10 -11.80 6.66
N ILE A 5 17.85 -11.44 6.93
CA ILE A 5 17.25 -10.16 6.59
C ILE A 5 16.86 -9.46 7.89
N ARG A 6 17.19 -8.18 8.03
CA ARG A 6 16.89 -7.37 9.23
C ARG A 6 16.19 -6.08 8.83
N THR A 7 15.36 -5.57 9.71
CA THR A 7 14.64 -4.27 9.62
C THR A 7 13.73 -4.10 8.40
N SER A 8 14.19 -4.40 7.19
CA SER A 8 13.37 -4.31 5.96
C SER A 8 13.66 -5.49 5.02
N HIS A 9 12.72 -5.82 4.12
CA HIS A 9 12.84 -6.93 3.17
C HIS A 9 14.04 -6.84 2.22
N THR A 10 14.59 -5.64 2.04
CA THR A 10 15.76 -5.38 1.18
C THR A 10 17.07 -5.32 1.93
N ASN A 11 17.02 -5.35 3.27
CA ASN A 11 18.20 -5.29 4.11
C ASN A 11 18.73 -6.71 4.40
N VAL A 12 19.35 -7.30 3.40
CA VAL A 12 20.09 -8.57 3.57
C VAL A 12 21.36 -8.25 4.32
N THR A 13 21.59 -8.88 5.46
CA THR A 13 22.79 -8.65 6.30
C THR A 13 23.78 -9.79 6.28
N ARG A 14 23.35 -10.99 5.90
CA ARG A 14 24.23 -12.16 5.85
C ARG A 14 23.70 -13.22 4.89
N ILE A 15 24.60 -13.83 4.13
CA ILE A 15 24.32 -14.99 3.28
C ILE A 15 25.29 -16.11 3.68
N GLU A 16 24.74 -17.29 3.91
CA GLU A 16 25.51 -18.50 4.20
C GLU A 16 25.25 -19.56 3.13
N GLU A 17 26.30 -20.28 2.77
CA GLU A 17 26.26 -21.41 1.87
C GLU A 17 26.99 -22.59 2.50
N ASP A 18 26.32 -23.71 2.65
CA ASP A 18 26.83 -24.94 3.29
C ASP A 18 27.46 -24.67 4.68
N GLY A 19 26.83 -23.80 5.47
CA GLY A 19 27.29 -23.43 6.81
C GLY A 19 28.49 -22.45 6.83
N LYS A 20 28.93 -21.95 5.67
CA LYS A 20 29.98 -20.93 5.57
C LYS A 20 29.37 -19.59 5.19
N VAL A 21 29.79 -18.53 5.86
CA VAL A 21 29.42 -17.18 5.52
C VAL A 21 30.12 -16.80 4.21
N VAL A 22 29.33 -16.57 3.16
CA VAL A 22 29.85 -16.14 1.85
C VAL A 22 29.74 -14.63 1.66
N TRP A 23 28.86 -13.98 2.41
CA TRP A 23 28.72 -12.55 2.43
C TRP A 23 28.11 -12.08 3.75
N GLU A 24 28.64 -10.97 4.29
CA GLU A 24 28.14 -10.31 5.49
C GLU A 24 28.36 -8.81 5.39
N GLU A 25 27.30 -8.03 5.62
CA GLU A 25 27.35 -6.57 5.68
C GLU A 25 26.71 -6.12 7.00
N GLY A 26 27.22 -5.06 7.58
CA GLY A 26 26.64 -4.49 8.79
C GLY A 26 25.19 -4.06 8.60
N ASP A 27 24.43 -4.12 9.71
CA ASP A 27 23.03 -3.70 9.71
C ASP A 27 22.94 -2.22 9.30
N ARG A 28 22.12 -1.92 8.29
CA ARG A 28 21.89 -0.53 7.86
C ARG A 28 20.97 0.13 8.87
N PRO A 29 21.30 1.34 9.35
CA PRO A 29 20.42 2.07 10.24
C PRO A 29 19.04 2.25 9.59
N GLU A 30 18.00 2.07 10.37
CA GLU A 30 16.63 2.34 9.92
C GLU A 30 16.50 3.85 9.68
N GLU A 31 16.17 4.25 8.44
CA GLU A 31 15.87 5.65 8.15
C GLU A 31 14.56 6.02 8.86
N GLU A 32 14.62 6.99 9.76
CA GLU A 32 13.42 7.59 10.36
C GLU A 32 12.64 8.32 9.29
N HIS A 33 11.41 7.88 9.04
CA HIS A 33 10.53 8.58 8.13
C HIS A 33 9.70 9.62 8.90
N PRO A 34 9.73 10.90 8.51
CA PRO A 34 9.03 11.96 9.24
C PRO A 34 7.52 11.75 9.35
N VAL A 35 6.93 10.96 8.44
CA VAL A 35 5.49 10.59 8.46
C VAL A 35 5.11 9.77 9.70
N GLU A 36 6.08 9.21 10.42
CA GLU A 36 5.86 8.32 11.57
C GLU A 36 5.16 8.99 12.76
N SER A 37 5.41 10.27 12.93
CA SER A 37 4.83 11.06 14.02
C SER A 37 3.55 11.82 13.63
N TRP A 38 3.11 11.74 12.37
CA TRP A 38 2.00 12.55 11.88
C TRP A 38 0.64 12.02 12.34
N HIS A 39 -0.21 12.95 12.73
CA HIS A 39 -1.62 12.66 12.94
C HIS A 39 -2.37 12.52 11.61
N VAL A 40 -3.49 11.80 11.62
CA VAL A 40 -4.31 11.59 10.41
C VAL A 40 -4.75 12.91 9.77
N SER A 41 -4.99 13.95 10.56
CA SER A 41 -5.32 15.29 10.07
C SER A 41 -4.19 15.90 9.24
N GLU A 42 -2.94 15.69 9.65
CA GLU A 42 -1.74 16.18 8.94
C GLU A 42 -1.55 15.41 7.63
N LEU A 43 -1.82 14.10 7.61
CA LEU A 43 -1.79 13.29 6.39
C LEU A 43 -2.83 13.74 5.37
N ILE A 44 -4.05 14.08 5.83
CA ILE A 44 -5.12 14.61 4.98
C ILE A 44 -4.70 15.95 4.37
N GLU A 45 -4.14 16.83 5.17
CA GLU A 45 -3.71 18.16 4.70
C GLU A 45 -2.51 18.02 3.74
N ALA A 46 -1.54 17.17 4.07
CA ALA A 46 -0.40 16.89 3.19
C ALA A 46 -0.86 16.37 1.83
N ALA A 47 -1.77 15.39 1.79
CA ALA A 47 -2.31 14.88 0.53
C ALA A 47 -3.07 15.93 -0.28
N ARG A 48 -3.65 16.94 0.41
CA ARG A 48 -4.41 18.02 -0.25
C ARG A 48 -3.53 19.10 -0.86
N VAL A 49 -2.44 19.47 -0.16
CA VAL A 49 -1.61 20.62 -0.54
C VAL A 49 -0.31 20.24 -1.25
N MET A 50 0.14 18.99 -1.12
CA MET A 50 1.39 18.54 -1.73
C MET A 50 1.39 18.75 -3.25
N PRO A 51 2.45 19.34 -3.82
CA PRO A 51 2.60 19.44 -5.26
C PRO A 51 2.63 18.04 -5.90
N LEU A 52 1.64 17.73 -6.72
CA LEU A 52 1.51 16.40 -7.32
C LEU A 52 2.69 16.05 -8.23
N ASP A 53 3.35 17.02 -8.83
CA ASP A 53 4.47 16.80 -9.76
C ASP A 53 5.61 15.99 -9.12
N HIS A 54 5.83 16.12 -7.82
CA HIS A 54 6.85 15.36 -7.10
C HIS A 54 6.50 13.88 -6.93
N VAL A 55 5.23 13.55 -6.78
CA VAL A 55 4.76 12.19 -6.48
C VAL A 55 4.03 11.53 -7.66
N ARG A 56 3.60 12.33 -8.66
CA ARG A 56 2.86 11.87 -9.85
C ARG A 56 3.51 10.66 -10.53
N PRO A 57 4.81 10.65 -10.86
CA PRO A 57 5.41 9.51 -11.56
C PRO A 57 5.31 8.20 -10.76
N LEU A 58 5.41 8.29 -9.42
CA LEU A 58 5.27 7.14 -8.53
C LEU A 58 3.82 6.63 -8.49
N LEU A 59 2.86 7.54 -8.31
CA LEU A 59 1.44 7.21 -8.21
C LEU A 59 0.88 6.65 -9.52
N GLU A 60 1.26 7.24 -10.65
CA GLU A 60 0.88 6.73 -11.99
C GLU A 60 1.47 5.34 -12.24
N ARG A 61 2.73 5.13 -11.87
CA ARG A 61 3.36 3.81 -11.97
C ARG A 61 2.63 2.79 -11.09
N GLN A 62 2.27 3.16 -9.86
CA GLN A 62 1.50 2.32 -8.94
C GLN A 62 0.16 1.92 -9.56
N LEU A 63 -0.59 2.89 -10.07
CA LEU A 63 -1.88 2.64 -10.72
C LEU A 63 -1.73 1.71 -11.93
N ARG A 64 -0.78 1.97 -12.81
CA ARG A 64 -0.56 1.18 -14.01
C ARG A 64 -0.19 -0.27 -13.68
N CYS A 65 0.86 -0.49 -12.90
CA CYS A 65 1.35 -1.83 -12.59
C CYS A 65 0.31 -2.63 -11.79
N ASN A 66 -0.33 -2.00 -10.80
CA ASN A 66 -1.29 -2.71 -9.96
C ASN A 66 -2.63 -2.96 -10.68
N ARG A 67 -3.01 -2.11 -11.65
CA ARG A 67 -4.13 -2.38 -12.54
C ARG A 67 -3.86 -3.58 -13.45
N GLU A 68 -2.69 -3.63 -14.09
CA GLU A 68 -2.31 -4.68 -15.02
C GLU A 68 -2.39 -6.07 -14.38
N ILE A 69 -1.83 -6.23 -13.16
CA ILE A 69 -1.94 -7.49 -12.43
C ILE A 69 -3.38 -7.78 -11.95
N ALA A 70 -4.18 -6.75 -11.64
CA ALA A 70 -5.58 -6.93 -11.27
C ALA A 70 -6.43 -7.43 -12.45
N GLU A 71 -6.23 -6.87 -13.63
CA GLU A 71 -6.88 -7.31 -14.87
C GLU A 71 -6.47 -8.74 -15.23
N GLN A 72 -5.20 -9.09 -15.09
CA GLN A 72 -4.72 -10.45 -15.25
C GLN A 72 -5.38 -11.40 -14.25
N GLY A 73 -5.50 -11.01 -12.98
CA GLY A 73 -6.19 -11.78 -11.96
C GLY A 73 -7.67 -12.01 -12.26
N LEU A 74 -8.33 -11.06 -12.90
CA LEU A 74 -9.74 -11.17 -13.29
C LEU A 74 -9.98 -11.97 -14.58
N SER A 75 -8.94 -12.33 -15.33
CA SER A 75 -9.06 -13.10 -16.56
C SER A 75 -9.57 -14.54 -16.38
N GLY A 76 -9.77 -14.97 -15.14
CA GLY A 76 -10.34 -16.27 -14.78
C GLY A 76 -9.32 -17.35 -14.44
N GLU A 77 -8.05 -17.12 -14.64
CA GLU A 77 -7.00 -18.07 -14.28
C GLU A 77 -6.72 -18.09 -12.76
N TRP A 78 -6.98 -16.99 -12.07
CA TRP A 78 -6.54 -16.74 -10.70
C TRP A 78 -7.69 -16.59 -9.69
N GLY A 79 -8.93 -16.59 -10.16
CA GLY A 79 -10.16 -16.65 -9.34
C GLY A 79 -10.53 -15.39 -8.58
N ALA A 80 -11.74 -15.02 -8.49
CA ALA A 80 -12.58 -14.49 -7.42
C ALA A 80 -13.62 -13.45 -7.86
N THR A 81 -14.81 -13.67 -7.38
CA THR A 81 -16.00 -12.87 -7.67
C THR A 81 -16.51 -12.22 -6.37
N ILE A 82 -16.18 -10.99 -6.05
CA ILE A 82 -17.02 -10.21 -5.10
C ILE A 82 -16.73 -8.69 -5.24
N GLY A 83 -17.72 -7.93 -5.69
CA GLY A 83 -17.71 -6.45 -5.73
C GLY A 83 -16.48 -5.85 -6.40
N ARG A 84 -16.64 -5.12 -7.50
CA ARG A 84 -15.57 -4.72 -8.42
C ARG A 84 -14.29 -4.18 -7.73
N ALA A 85 -14.42 -3.32 -6.72
CA ALA A 85 -13.25 -2.75 -6.03
C ALA A 85 -12.48 -3.80 -5.20
N ARG A 86 -13.22 -4.70 -4.51
CA ARG A 86 -12.62 -5.81 -3.77
C ARG A 86 -12.09 -6.88 -4.71
N ALA A 87 -12.81 -7.15 -5.81
CA ALA A 87 -12.40 -8.12 -6.80
C ALA A 87 -11.05 -7.76 -7.43
N PHE A 88 -10.83 -6.50 -7.80
CA PHE A 88 -9.55 -6.04 -8.35
C PHE A 88 -8.40 -6.22 -7.36
N ALA A 89 -8.58 -5.82 -6.11
CA ALA A 89 -7.55 -5.98 -5.09
C ALA A 89 -7.28 -7.46 -4.76
N ALA A 90 -8.33 -8.27 -4.64
CA ALA A 90 -8.21 -9.69 -4.37
C ALA A 90 -7.56 -10.45 -5.52
N ALA A 91 -8.04 -10.23 -6.76
CA ALA A 91 -7.54 -10.90 -7.95
C ALA A 91 -6.05 -10.58 -8.22
N ALA A 92 -5.64 -9.32 -8.06
CA ALA A 92 -4.24 -8.93 -8.20
C ALA A 92 -3.36 -9.57 -7.13
N SER A 93 -3.85 -9.63 -5.88
CA SER A 93 -3.13 -10.28 -4.79
C SER A 93 -3.04 -11.78 -4.99
N ASP A 94 -4.11 -12.41 -5.47
CA ASP A 94 -4.17 -13.83 -5.77
C ASP A 94 -3.23 -14.19 -6.93
N ALA A 95 -3.29 -13.46 -8.03
CA ALA A 95 -2.38 -13.63 -9.16
C ALA A 95 -0.91 -13.55 -8.72
N ARG A 96 -0.56 -12.50 -7.94
CA ARG A 96 0.78 -12.34 -7.40
C ARG A 96 1.22 -13.52 -6.53
N MET A 97 0.36 -13.99 -5.64
CA MET A 97 0.65 -15.10 -4.73
C MET A 97 0.77 -16.44 -5.45
N ASN A 98 0.15 -16.58 -6.61
CA ASN A 98 0.24 -17.76 -7.47
C ASN A 98 1.34 -17.67 -8.55
N GLY A 99 2.22 -16.67 -8.47
CA GLY A 99 3.42 -16.61 -9.30
C GLY A 99 3.29 -15.81 -10.60
N CYS A 100 2.27 -14.96 -10.73
CA CYS A 100 2.20 -14.01 -11.84
C CYS A 100 3.41 -13.07 -11.81
N GLU A 101 4.16 -13.00 -12.90
CA GLU A 101 5.43 -12.26 -13.01
C GLU A 101 5.25 -10.76 -13.27
N LEU A 102 4.00 -10.27 -13.39
CA LEU A 102 3.74 -8.85 -13.58
C LEU A 102 4.19 -8.04 -12.37
N PRO A 103 4.82 -6.88 -12.59
CA PRO A 103 5.33 -6.06 -11.51
C PRO A 103 4.21 -5.43 -10.69
N VAL A 104 4.43 -5.31 -9.39
CA VAL A 104 3.57 -4.55 -8.47
C VAL A 104 4.38 -3.46 -7.79
N VAL A 105 3.75 -2.33 -7.50
CA VAL A 105 4.35 -1.26 -6.71
C VAL A 105 3.94 -1.43 -5.26
N ILE A 106 4.93 -1.53 -4.39
CA ILE A 106 4.77 -1.63 -2.94
C ILE A 106 4.60 -0.24 -2.32
N VAL A 107 3.96 -0.17 -1.17
CA VAL A 107 3.88 1.07 -0.37
C VAL A 107 4.85 1.01 0.82
N SER A 108 4.74 -0.03 1.64
CA SER A 108 5.61 -0.20 2.81
C SER A 108 5.87 -1.69 3.06
N GLY A 109 6.72 -2.30 2.25
CA GLY A 109 7.26 -3.64 2.46
C GLY A 109 6.47 -4.82 1.86
N SER A 110 5.33 -4.61 1.19
CA SER A 110 4.55 -5.69 0.57
C SER A 110 3.83 -5.26 -0.71
N GLY A 111 3.87 -6.12 -1.74
CA GLY A 111 3.13 -5.89 -2.99
C GLY A 111 1.62 -5.96 -2.79
N ASN A 112 1.11 -6.90 -2.01
CA ASN A 112 -0.32 -6.98 -1.70
C ASN A 112 -0.82 -5.74 -0.96
N GLN A 113 0.03 -5.11 -0.17
CA GLN A 113 -0.27 -3.82 0.46
C GLN A 113 -0.46 -2.72 -0.58
N GLY A 114 0.47 -2.59 -1.54
CA GLY A 114 0.37 -1.60 -2.61
C GLY A 114 -0.85 -1.80 -3.49
N ILE A 115 -1.20 -3.05 -3.80
CA ILE A 115 -2.42 -3.42 -4.52
C ILE A 115 -3.66 -2.97 -3.75
N THR A 116 -3.74 -3.30 -2.46
CA THR A 116 -4.90 -2.98 -1.61
C THR A 116 -5.04 -1.48 -1.35
N ALA A 117 -3.93 -0.75 -1.30
CA ALA A 117 -3.95 0.71 -1.16
C ALA A 117 -4.44 1.42 -2.42
N SER A 118 -4.15 0.88 -3.62
CA SER A 118 -4.39 1.56 -4.89
C SER A 118 -5.67 1.12 -5.60
N MET A 119 -5.95 -0.17 -5.72
CA MET A 119 -7.02 -0.67 -6.58
C MET A 119 -8.43 -0.22 -6.17
N PRO A 120 -8.82 -0.25 -4.88
CA PRO A 120 -10.13 0.28 -4.50
C PRO A 120 -10.29 1.77 -4.81
N VAL A 121 -9.25 2.57 -4.57
CA VAL A 121 -9.25 4.02 -4.85
C VAL A 121 -9.48 4.27 -6.34
N LEU A 122 -8.75 3.55 -7.21
CA LEU A 122 -8.88 3.62 -8.64
C LEU A 122 -10.31 3.31 -9.12
N ILE A 123 -10.86 2.18 -8.69
CA ILE A 123 -12.19 1.72 -9.11
C ILE A 123 -13.29 2.69 -8.67
N TYR A 124 -13.17 3.27 -7.46
CA TYR A 124 -14.10 4.30 -7.01
C TYR A 124 -13.97 5.60 -7.81
N ALA A 125 -12.77 6.05 -8.13
CA ALA A 125 -12.55 7.24 -8.95
C ALA A 125 -13.14 7.07 -10.36
N GLU A 126 -12.94 5.91 -10.98
CA GLU A 126 -13.55 5.58 -12.29
C GLU A 126 -15.07 5.54 -12.24
N HIS A 127 -15.63 4.87 -11.23
CA HIS A 127 -17.08 4.78 -11.07
C HIS A 127 -17.72 6.15 -10.89
N LEU A 128 -17.08 7.05 -10.16
CA LEU A 128 -17.55 8.41 -9.86
C LEU A 128 -17.10 9.43 -10.91
N LYS A 129 -16.41 8.99 -11.97
CA LYS A 129 -15.90 9.83 -13.06
C LYS A 129 -15.09 11.03 -12.55
N LYS A 130 -14.22 10.77 -11.56
CA LYS A 130 -13.35 11.77 -10.96
C LYS A 130 -12.21 12.16 -11.89
N SER A 131 -11.70 13.40 -11.72
CA SER A 131 -10.52 13.84 -12.44
C SER A 131 -9.27 13.07 -12.01
N GLU A 132 -8.26 13.07 -12.86
CA GLU A 132 -6.96 12.46 -12.55
C GLU A 132 -6.34 13.08 -11.30
N GLU A 133 -6.43 14.40 -11.12
CA GLU A 133 -5.93 15.08 -9.93
C GLU A 133 -6.63 14.59 -8.65
N GLU A 134 -7.96 14.46 -8.66
CA GLU A 134 -8.71 13.92 -7.51
C GLU A 134 -8.31 12.47 -7.20
N LEU A 135 -8.11 11.64 -8.24
CA LEU A 135 -7.63 10.27 -8.08
C LEU A 135 -6.24 10.23 -7.44
N LEU A 136 -5.28 11.00 -7.97
CA LEU A 136 -3.91 11.01 -7.45
C LEU A 136 -3.84 11.54 -6.01
N ARG A 137 -4.63 12.55 -5.65
CA ARG A 137 -4.71 13.04 -4.26
C ARG A 137 -5.31 12.01 -3.31
N ALA A 138 -6.35 11.31 -3.76
CA ALA A 138 -6.96 10.23 -2.97
C ALA A 138 -6.00 9.04 -2.79
N LEU A 139 -5.24 8.69 -3.82
CA LEU A 139 -4.23 7.65 -3.78
C LEU A 139 -3.08 8.04 -2.84
N LEU A 140 -2.57 9.27 -2.96
CA LEU A 140 -1.54 9.79 -2.07
C LEU A 140 -1.98 9.71 -0.60
N LEU A 141 -3.21 10.11 -0.28
CA LEU A 141 -3.76 9.97 1.07
C LEU A 141 -3.81 8.50 1.51
N SER A 142 -4.25 7.60 0.63
CA SER A 142 -4.28 6.16 0.90
C SER A 142 -2.90 5.63 1.28
N ASP A 143 -1.88 6.00 0.50
CA ASP A 143 -0.50 5.56 0.72
C ASP A 143 0.07 6.14 2.02
N LEU A 144 -0.10 7.42 2.29
CA LEU A 144 0.36 8.08 3.52
C LEU A 144 -0.26 7.44 4.77
N VAL A 145 -1.58 7.20 4.76
CA VAL A 145 -2.28 6.52 5.88
C VAL A 145 -1.78 5.09 6.02
N THR A 146 -1.58 4.38 4.92
CA THR A 146 -1.05 3.01 4.92
C THR A 146 0.34 2.96 5.54
N VAL A 147 1.24 3.87 5.16
CA VAL A 147 2.59 3.98 5.74
C VAL A 147 2.50 4.27 7.23
N CYS A 148 1.74 5.27 7.63
CA CYS A 148 1.55 5.66 9.04
C CYS A 148 1.08 4.47 9.89
N LEU A 149 0.04 3.74 9.46
CA LEU A 149 -0.48 2.59 10.19
C LEU A 149 0.49 1.41 10.22
N LYS A 150 1.28 1.23 9.14
CA LYS A 150 2.24 0.13 9.04
C LYS A 150 3.41 0.29 10.02
N GLN A 151 3.77 1.48 10.39
CA GLN A 151 4.86 1.74 11.33
C GLN A 151 4.63 1.14 12.71
N GLY A 152 3.40 1.21 13.21
CA GLY A 152 3.03 0.62 14.49
C GLY A 152 3.23 -0.90 14.56
N ILE A 153 3.35 -1.58 13.42
CA ILE A 153 3.53 -3.03 13.33
C ILE A 153 4.87 -3.45 12.71
N GLY A 154 5.70 -2.49 12.32
CA GLY A 154 7.01 -2.72 11.71
C GLY A 154 6.99 -3.22 10.26
N LYS A 155 8.11 -3.06 9.56
CA LYS A 155 8.26 -3.45 8.14
C LYS A 155 8.28 -4.98 7.96
N LEU A 156 8.94 -5.70 8.86
CA LEU A 156 8.98 -7.16 8.92
C LEU A 156 8.01 -7.66 10.00
N SER A 157 6.71 -7.58 9.73
CA SER A 157 5.72 -8.03 10.69
C SER A 157 5.02 -9.32 10.25
N ALA A 158 4.60 -10.12 11.23
CA ALA A 158 3.75 -11.30 11.00
C ALA A 158 2.33 -10.91 10.54
N TYR A 159 1.93 -9.64 10.72
CA TYR A 159 0.65 -9.13 10.27
C TYR A 159 0.71 -8.71 8.81
N CYS A 160 -0.28 -9.09 8.03
CA CYS A 160 -0.39 -8.72 6.63
C CYS A 160 -0.59 -7.20 6.47
N GLY A 161 0.26 -6.56 5.69
CA GLY A 161 0.17 -5.13 5.37
C GLY A 161 -1.11 -4.73 4.63
N ALA A 162 -1.83 -5.68 4.04
CA ALA A 162 -3.11 -5.43 3.38
C ALA A 162 -4.18 -4.90 4.35
N VAL A 163 -4.10 -5.20 5.65
CA VAL A 163 -5.05 -4.67 6.65
C VAL A 163 -4.87 -3.15 6.80
N SER A 164 -3.63 -2.66 6.97
CA SER A 164 -3.35 -1.22 7.01
C SER A 164 -3.69 -0.52 5.69
N ALA A 165 -3.44 -1.18 4.56
CA ALA A 165 -3.79 -0.67 3.24
C ALA A 165 -5.31 -0.62 2.99
N GLY A 166 -6.08 -1.54 3.57
CA GLY A 166 -7.54 -1.48 3.54
C GLY A 166 -8.07 -0.24 4.26
N ALA A 167 -7.50 0.12 5.42
CA ALA A 167 -7.82 1.35 6.12
C ALA A 167 -7.35 2.59 5.32
N GLY A 168 -6.16 2.53 4.72
CA GLY A 168 -5.62 3.57 3.85
C GLY A 168 -6.52 3.86 2.65
N SER A 169 -6.90 2.83 1.89
CA SER A 169 -7.80 2.98 0.74
C SER A 169 -9.18 3.51 1.15
N GLY A 170 -9.71 3.06 2.29
CA GLY A 170 -10.93 3.61 2.86
C GLY A 170 -10.82 5.10 3.18
N ALA A 171 -9.70 5.55 3.77
CA ALA A 171 -9.44 6.96 4.02
C ALA A 171 -9.32 7.76 2.73
N GLY A 172 -8.60 7.27 1.73
CA GLY A 172 -8.48 7.87 0.40
C GLY A 172 -9.85 8.06 -0.27
N ILE A 173 -10.69 7.04 -0.27
CA ILE A 173 -12.05 7.12 -0.82
C ILE A 173 -12.90 8.13 -0.05
N ALA A 174 -12.91 8.07 1.29
CA ALA A 174 -13.80 8.88 2.11
C ALA A 174 -13.41 10.35 2.16
N LYS A 175 -12.12 10.67 2.26
CA LYS A 175 -11.59 12.03 2.45
C LYS A 175 -10.92 12.61 1.23
N GLY A 176 -10.49 11.77 0.28
CA GLY A 176 -9.94 12.18 -1.01
C GLY A 176 -10.99 12.71 -2.00
N GLY A 177 -12.23 12.93 -1.57
CA GLY A 177 -13.31 13.44 -2.42
C GLY A 177 -14.01 12.38 -3.28
N LEU A 178 -13.70 11.09 -3.07
CA LEU A 178 -14.31 9.99 -3.83
C LEU A 178 -15.61 9.45 -3.20
N ALA A 179 -15.92 9.81 -1.94
CA ALA A 179 -17.12 9.33 -1.28
C ALA A 179 -18.38 10.06 -1.80
N VAL A 180 -19.38 9.29 -2.17
CA VAL A 180 -20.73 9.80 -2.46
C VAL A 180 -21.49 9.89 -1.15
N GLY A 181 -21.77 11.12 -0.71
CA GLY A 181 -22.55 11.38 0.51
C GLY A 181 -21.70 11.46 1.78
N ARG A 182 -22.28 12.14 2.77
CA ARG A 182 -21.63 12.36 4.09
C ARG A 182 -21.39 11.03 4.80
N CYS A 183 -20.22 10.45 4.61
CA CYS A 183 -19.75 9.41 5.52
C CYS A 183 -19.46 10.06 6.89
N ARG A 184 -20.50 10.21 7.73
CA ARG A 184 -20.43 10.85 9.05
C ARG A 184 -19.63 10.06 10.08
N GLN A 185 -19.22 8.83 9.76
CA GLN A 185 -18.59 7.94 10.73
C GLN A 185 -17.60 6.97 10.11
N LEU A 186 -16.51 7.46 9.51
CA LEU A 186 -15.27 6.70 9.60
C LEU A 186 -14.55 7.18 10.86
N ARG A 187 -14.99 6.74 12.01
CA ARG A 187 -14.09 6.62 13.17
C ARG A 187 -13.11 5.52 12.75
N VAL A 188 -11.99 5.91 12.16
CA VAL A 188 -10.82 5.06 12.20
C VAL A 188 -10.65 4.77 13.69
N ALA A 189 -10.84 3.53 14.08
CA ALA A 189 -10.46 3.07 15.41
C ALA A 189 -8.92 3.14 15.43
N LEU A 190 -8.40 4.33 15.62
CA LEU A 190 -7.06 4.52 16.14
C LEU A 190 -7.12 3.84 17.52
N VAL A 191 -6.40 2.73 17.62
CA VAL A 191 -6.06 2.18 18.91
C VAL A 191 -5.45 3.35 19.68
N GLN A 192 -6.28 3.94 20.56
CA GLN A 192 -5.75 4.88 21.54
C GLN A 192 -4.75 4.04 22.34
N ARG A 193 -3.49 4.41 22.29
CA ARG A 193 -2.53 3.98 23.28
C ARG A 193 -3.13 4.46 24.59
N GLY A 194 -3.63 3.50 25.39
CA GLY A 194 -3.97 3.76 26.75
C GLY A 194 -2.71 4.23 27.47
N ASP A 195 -2.85 5.33 28.19
CA ASP A 195 -1.88 5.78 29.16
C ASP A 195 -1.64 4.74 30.26
#